data_957ccaaf7cd5d17a1a3f355caeb48cb7
#
_entry.id   957ccaaf7cd5d17a1a3f355caeb48cb7
#
_cell.length_a   1.000
_cell.length_b   1.000
_cell.length_c   1.000
_cell.angle_alpha   90.00
_cell.angle_beta   90.00
_cell.angle_gamma   90.00
#
_symmetry.space_group_name_H-M   'P 1'
#
loop_
_entity.id
_entity.type
_entity.pdbx_description
1 polymer ?
#
loop_
_entity_poly.entity_id
_entity_poly.type
_entity_poly.pdbx_seq_one_letter_code
_entity_poly.pdbx_strand_id
1 'polypeptide(L)'
;MAEKNHVTWDSSVNADRLAQLRRMSEEAEAGGGPERREREHSAGKLSARERIHLLLDEGTFEELDKFVRHRCVDFGAEENRPTGDGFVTGFGRIDARLVYVFAQDFTVFGGSLSEANAQKICKIMDLAMRNGAPMIGLNDSGGARIQEGVASLAGYADIFLRNTLASGVIPQISAILGPCAGGAVYSPAITDFILMTRDTSYMFVTGPDVIKTVTHEEVSKQELGGAMTHNTTSGVAHFVSRDDADCCAMIRELFSFIPSNNLEDAPRRATRDPVERREESLNRLVPEDPLKPYDMKDVIHGVVDDGYFFEVHEHFAKNIVVGFARFDGRTAGIVANQPAFLAGTLDINASVKGARFVRFCDAFNIPLITFEDVPGFLPGTQQEYGGIIKHGAKLLFAFAEATVPKITVITRKAYGGAYCVMASKHIRTDSNFAWPTAEIAVMGPEGAVDIVYKRELSNAPPNEREKLRQEKIAEFRSRFANPFVACERGYLDGVIEPAETRQHIITSLRALENKRDSNPKKKHGNIPL
;
A
#
# COMPACT_ATOMS: atom_id res chain seq x y z
N MET A 1 -31.49 -67.18 -7.57
CA MET A 1 -30.62 -66.78 -6.49
C MET A 1 -29.30 -66.33 -7.13
N ALA A 2 -29.03 -65.04 -7.16
CA ALA A 2 -27.79 -64.51 -7.72
C ALA A 2 -26.78 -64.42 -6.58
N GLU A 3 -25.71 -65.20 -6.65
CA GLU A 3 -24.58 -65.10 -5.74
C GLU A 3 -23.94 -63.70 -5.86
N LYS A 4 -23.98 -62.94 -4.77
CA LYS A 4 -23.20 -61.70 -4.62
C LYS A 4 -21.74 -62.07 -4.45
N ASN A 5 -20.95 -61.97 -5.51
CA ASN A 5 -19.48 -62.00 -5.40
C ASN A 5 -19.04 -60.81 -4.49
N HIS A 6 -18.78 -61.12 -3.22
CA HIS A 6 -18.05 -60.21 -2.33
C HIS A 6 -16.59 -60.16 -2.81
N VAL A 7 -16.24 -59.09 -3.46
CA VAL A 7 -14.84 -58.75 -3.69
C VAL A 7 -14.22 -58.48 -2.32
N THR A 8 -13.45 -59.41 -1.81
CA THR A 8 -12.64 -59.22 -0.61
C THR A 8 -11.48 -58.32 -0.98
N TRP A 9 -11.57 -57.07 -0.62
CA TRP A 9 -10.45 -56.11 -0.75
C TRP A 9 -9.34 -56.58 0.20
N ASP A 10 -8.11 -56.73 -0.32
CA ASP A 10 -6.95 -57.05 0.48
C ASP A 10 -6.62 -55.81 1.39
N SER A 11 -7.00 -55.93 2.65
CA SER A 11 -6.85 -54.84 3.64
C SER A 11 -5.36 -54.54 3.93
N SER A 12 -4.43 -55.44 3.65
CA SER A 12 -3.00 -55.24 3.87
C SER A 12 -2.40 -54.24 2.86
N VAL A 13 -2.76 -54.34 1.58
CA VAL A 13 -2.28 -53.44 0.51
C VAL A 13 -2.73 -52.00 0.75
N ASN A 14 -3.94 -51.78 1.27
CA ASN A 14 -4.42 -50.44 1.60
C ASN A 14 -3.74 -49.87 2.86
N ALA A 15 -3.43 -50.71 3.84
CA ALA A 15 -2.71 -50.29 5.04
C ALA A 15 -1.29 -49.79 4.72
N ASP A 16 -0.56 -50.46 3.84
CA ASP A 16 0.79 -50.07 3.40
C ASP A 16 0.76 -48.72 2.62
N ARG A 17 -0.23 -48.55 1.75
CA ARG A 17 -0.41 -47.27 0.98
C ARG A 17 -0.76 -46.11 1.89
N LEU A 18 -1.61 -46.31 2.88
CA LEU A 18 -1.94 -45.28 3.87
C LEU A 18 -0.73 -44.95 4.76
N ALA A 19 0.06 -45.96 5.15
CA ALA A 19 1.31 -45.76 5.90
C ALA A 19 2.32 -44.94 5.06
N GLN A 20 2.43 -45.23 3.77
CA GLN A 20 3.28 -44.44 2.85
C GLN A 20 2.81 -43.00 2.74
N LEU A 21 1.50 -42.74 2.56
CA LEU A 21 0.94 -41.41 2.52
C LEU A 21 1.25 -40.60 3.79
N ARG A 22 1.04 -41.21 4.95
CA ARG A 22 1.34 -40.57 6.25
C ARG A 22 2.82 -40.19 6.37
N ARG A 23 3.71 -41.10 6.06
CA ARG A 23 5.16 -40.87 6.09
C ARG A 23 5.57 -39.73 5.15
N MET A 24 5.09 -39.73 3.91
CA MET A 24 5.38 -38.65 2.96
C MET A 24 4.81 -37.30 3.42
N SER A 25 3.64 -37.30 4.07
CA SER A 25 3.06 -36.08 4.65
C SER A 25 3.91 -35.56 5.81
N GLU A 26 4.35 -36.42 6.70
CA GLU A 26 5.24 -36.11 7.82
C GLU A 26 6.59 -35.54 7.33
N GLU A 27 7.17 -36.13 6.27
CA GLU A 27 8.38 -35.60 5.62
C GLU A 27 8.18 -34.17 5.09
N ALA A 28 7.07 -33.92 4.38
CA ALA A 28 6.78 -32.61 3.84
C ALA A 28 6.55 -31.56 4.94
N GLU A 29 5.93 -31.96 6.05
CA GLU A 29 5.67 -31.09 7.20
C GLU A 29 6.90 -30.84 8.07
N ALA A 30 7.86 -31.78 8.07
CA ALA A 30 9.11 -31.61 8.80
C ALA A 30 10.01 -30.52 8.21
N GLY A 31 9.87 -30.21 6.92
CA GLY A 31 10.73 -29.24 6.24
C GLY A 31 12.20 -29.62 6.31
N GLY A 32 13.07 -28.68 6.73
CA GLY A 32 14.49 -28.94 6.96
C GLY A 32 14.84 -29.68 8.26
N GLY A 33 13.81 -30.11 9.01
CA GLY A 33 13.95 -30.84 10.25
C GLY A 33 13.97 -30.00 11.53
N PRO A 34 13.88 -30.65 12.71
CA PRO A 34 13.68 -29.95 13.98
C PRO A 34 14.83 -29.00 14.35
N GLU A 35 16.07 -29.40 14.10
CA GLU A 35 17.24 -28.57 14.46
C GLU A 35 17.29 -27.25 13.69
N ARG A 36 16.96 -27.27 12.37
CA ARG A 36 16.93 -26.04 11.57
C ARG A 36 15.75 -25.17 11.93
N ARG A 37 14.59 -25.77 12.25
CA ARG A 37 13.42 -25.04 12.74
C ARG A 37 13.73 -24.32 14.05
N GLU A 38 14.40 -24.99 14.99
CA GLU A 38 14.80 -24.40 16.27
C GLU A 38 15.75 -23.21 16.08
N ARG A 39 16.63 -23.24 15.07
CA ARG A 39 17.48 -22.07 14.72
C ARG A 39 16.65 -20.88 14.26
N GLU A 40 15.62 -21.10 13.44
CA GLU A 40 14.70 -20.05 13.01
C GLU A 40 13.93 -19.46 14.21
N HIS A 41 13.41 -20.31 15.10
CA HIS A 41 12.75 -19.86 16.33
C HIS A 41 13.70 -19.08 17.25
N SER A 42 14.93 -19.54 17.42
CA SER A 42 15.95 -18.82 18.19
C SER A 42 16.35 -17.48 17.58
N ALA A 43 16.16 -17.32 16.27
CA ALA A 43 16.35 -16.05 15.55
C ALA A 43 15.10 -15.14 15.59
N GLY A 44 14.03 -15.53 16.31
CA GLY A 44 12.78 -14.78 16.43
C GLY A 44 11.83 -14.94 15.23
N LYS A 45 12.01 -15.97 14.41
CA LYS A 45 11.19 -16.24 13.21
C LYS A 45 10.32 -17.49 13.43
N LEU A 46 9.17 -17.50 12.80
CA LEU A 46 8.31 -18.69 12.73
C LEU A 46 8.61 -19.51 11.47
N SER A 47 8.24 -20.79 11.51
CA SER A 47 8.29 -21.65 10.31
C SER A 47 7.22 -21.24 9.28
N ALA A 48 7.41 -21.64 8.03
CA ALA A 48 6.47 -21.36 6.95
C ALA A 48 5.03 -21.82 7.27
N ARG A 49 4.86 -22.98 7.91
CA ARG A 49 3.55 -23.50 8.26
C ARG A 49 2.90 -22.76 9.43
N GLU A 50 3.67 -22.41 10.46
CA GLU A 50 3.19 -21.58 11.58
C GLU A 50 2.69 -20.22 11.10
N ARG A 51 3.40 -19.58 10.17
CA ARG A 51 2.99 -18.32 9.52
C ARG A 51 1.65 -18.47 8.79
N ILE A 52 1.45 -19.54 8.02
CA ILE A 52 0.19 -19.84 7.32
C ILE A 52 -0.95 -20.05 8.33
N HIS A 53 -0.72 -20.80 9.39
CA HIS A 53 -1.74 -21.04 10.42
C HIS A 53 -2.14 -19.79 11.20
N LEU A 54 -1.22 -18.86 11.41
CA LEU A 54 -1.54 -17.55 12.03
C LEU A 54 -2.29 -16.63 11.08
N LEU A 55 -1.98 -16.71 9.79
CA LEU A 55 -2.58 -15.85 8.78
C LEU A 55 -4.03 -16.24 8.47
N LEU A 56 -4.30 -17.54 8.32
CA LEU A 56 -5.59 -18.04 7.85
C LEU A 56 -6.54 -18.38 9.02
N ASP A 57 -7.83 -18.42 8.71
CA ASP A 57 -8.85 -18.91 9.64
C ASP A 57 -8.58 -20.39 9.96
N GLU A 58 -8.73 -20.75 11.23
CA GLU A 58 -8.41 -22.09 11.74
C GLU A 58 -9.12 -23.19 10.92
N GLY A 59 -8.35 -24.21 10.54
CA GLY A 59 -8.85 -25.39 9.81
C GLY A 59 -9.23 -25.16 8.36
N THR A 60 -8.98 -23.97 7.79
CA THR A 60 -9.36 -23.65 6.39
C THR A 60 -8.24 -23.87 5.38
N PHE A 61 -7.02 -24.14 5.81
CA PHE A 61 -5.89 -24.30 4.90
C PHE A 61 -5.93 -25.62 4.14
N GLU A 62 -5.95 -25.55 2.82
CA GLU A 62 -5.77 -26.67 1.90
C GLU A 62 -4.46 -26.53 1.15
N GLU A 63 -3.53 -27.45 1.42
CA GLU A 63 -2.22 -27.47 0.79
C GLU A 63 -2.26 -28.10 -0.60
N LEU A 64 -1.74 -27.38 -1.59
CA LEU A 64 -1.57 -27.88 -2.95
C LEU A 64 -0.10 -28.22 -3.22
N ASP A 65 0.12 -29.26 -4.04
CA ASP A 65 1.47 -29.68 -4.46
C ASP A 65 2.42 -30.06 -3.30
N LYS A 66 1.87 -30.57 -2.18
CA LYS A 66 2.59 -30.95 -0.97
C LYS A 66 3.75 -31.92 -1.25
N PHE A 67 3.61 -32.81 -2.24
CA PHE A 67 4.57 -33.88 -2.56
C PHE A 67 5.50 -33.56 -3.73
N VAL A 68 5.44 -32.34 -4.28
CA VAL A 68 6.35 -31.91 -5.35
C VAL A 68 7.79 -31.88 -4.85
N ARG A 69 8.72 -32.32 -5.69
CA ARG A 69 10.16 -32.31 -5.45
C ARG A 69 10.88 -31.62 -6.63
N HIS A 70 12.03 -31.01 -6.40
CA HIS A 70 12.84 -30.46 -7.48
C HIS A 70 13.34 -31.55 -8.46
N ARG A 71 13.75 -31.13 -9.64
CA ARG A 71 14.19 -32.04 -10.73
C ARG A 71 15.67 -31.90 -11.04
N CYS A 72 16.40 -31.10 -10.25
CA CYS A 72 17.83 -30.90 -10.43
C CYS A 72 18.57 -32.22 -10.18
N VAL A 73 19.50 -32.56 -11.10
CA VAL A 73 20.37 -33.72 -11.04
C VAL A 73 21.86 -33.36 -10.99
N ASP A 74 22.17 -32.05 -11.07
CA ASP A 74 23.53 -31.55 -11.04
C ASP A 74 24.00 -31.28 -9.61
N PHE A 75 25.31 -31.24 -9.42
CA PHE A 75 25.96 -30.92 -8.14
C PHE A 75 25.52 -31.81 -6.96
N GLY A 76 25.14 -33.08 -7.21
CA GLY A 76 24.67 -34.00 -6.18
C GLY A 76 23.26 -33.69 -5.62
N ALA A 77 22.50 -32.84 -6.31
CA ALA A 77 21.15 -32.46 -5.87
C ALA A 77 20.17 -33.64 -5.90
N GLU A 78 20.40 -34.65 -6.76
CA GLU A 78 19.59 -35.87 -6.84
C GLU A 78 19.58 -36.70 -5.55
N GLU A 79 20.62 -36.58 -4.71
CA GLU A 79 20.72 -37.27 -3.44
C GLU A 79 19.90 -36.62 -2.32
N ASN A 80 19.53 -35.36 -2.49
CA ASN A 80 18.80 -34.57 -1.51
C ASN A 80 17.55 -33.90 -2.13
N ARG A 81 16.46 -34.65 -2.21
CA ARG A 81 15.18 -34.22 -2.83
C ARG A 81 14.06 -34.17 -1.79
N PRO A 82 14.04 -33.15 -0.89
CA PRO A 82 13.03 -33.06 0.15
C PRO A 82 11.62 -32.93 -0.45
N THR A 83 10.65 -33.55 0.19
CA THR A 83 9.24 -33.49 -0.20
C THR A 83 8.70 -32.08 0.06
N GLY A 84 8.02 -31.49 -0.94
CA GLY A 84 7.53 -30.12 -0.90
C GLY A 84 8.56 -29.08 -1.34
N ASP A 85 9.84 -29.44 -1.43
CA ASP A 85 10.99 -28.62 -1.90
C ASP A 85 11.09 -27.24 -1.24
N GLY A 86 10.66 -27.11 0.05
CA GLY A 86 10.78 -25.88 0.82
C GLY A 86 9.75 -24.79 0.50
N PHE A 87 8.68 -25.12 -0.21
CA PHE A 87 7.59 -24.17 -0.46
C PHE A 87 6.24 -24.78 -0.11
N VAL A 88 5.52 -24.10 0.77
CA VAL A 88 4.14 -24.46 1.14
C VAL A 88 3.20 -23.57 0.34
N THR A 89 2.34 -24.16 -0.48
CA THR A 89 1.43 -23.46 -1.37
C THR A 89 0.01 -24.00 -1.22
N GLY A 90 -0.99 -23.12 -1.28
CA GLY A 90 -2.37 -23.56 -1.14
C GLY A 90 -3.35 -22.39 -1.07
N PHE A 91 -4.49 -22.66 -0.49
CA PHE A 91 -5.53 -21.65 -0.27
C PHE A 91 -6.20 -21.86 1.10
N GLY A 92 -6.86 -20.83 1.58
CA GLY A 92 -7.64 -20.85 2.82
C GLY A 92 -8.54 -19.64 2.90
N ARG A 93 -8.90 -19.24 4.11
CA ARG A 93 -9.77 -18.10 4.31
C ARG A 93 -9.17 -17.10 5.30
N ILE A 94 -9.50 -15.83 5.09
CA ILE A 94 -9.29 -14.75 6.06
C ILE A 94 -10.65 -14.05 6.22
N ASP A 95 -11.19 -14.05 7.44
CA ASP A 95 -12.52 -13.54 7.73
C ASP A 95 -13.58 -14.11 6.75
N ALA A 96 -13.55 -15.44 6.59
CA ALA A 96 -14.39 -16.24 5.70
C ALA A 96 -14.19 -16.02 4.19
N ARG A 97 -13.37 -15.07 3.73
CA ARG A 97 -13.06 -14.81 2.32
C ARG A 97 -11.90 -15.64 1.82
N LEU A 98 -12.03 -16.20 0.61
CA LEU A 98 -11.00 -17.01 -0.03
C LEU A 98 -9.73 -16.20 -0.30
N VAL A 99 -8.56 -16.79 -0.01
CA VAL A 99 -7.25 -16.27 -0.36
C VAL A 99 -6.34 -17.40 -0.80
N TYR A 100 -5.41 -17.11 -1.69
CA TYR A 100 -4.32 -18.01 -2.06
C TYR A 100 -3.03 -17.55 -1.38
N VAL A 101 -2.23 -18.51 -0.92
CA VAL A 101 -1.02 -18.22 -0.14
C VAL A 101 0.12 -19.14 -0.54
N PHE A 102 1.32 -18.57 -0.57
CA PHE A 102 2.55 -19.36 -0.50
C PHE A 102 3.42 -18.89 0.66
N ALA A 103 4.19 -19.82 1.23
CA ALA A 103 5.21 -19.52 2.22
C ALA A 103 6.52 -20.23 1.87
N GLN A 104 7.61 -19.50 1.96
CA GLN A 104 8.96 -20.05 1.73
C GLN A 104 9.52 -20.57 3.06
N ASP A 105 10.00 -21.80 3.06
CA ASP A 105 10.66 -22.43 4.21
C ASP A 105 12.17 -22.26 4.10
N PHE A 106 12.72 -21.34 4.86
CA PHE A 106 14.16 -21.06 4.87
C PHE A 106 14.99 -22.26 5.35
N THR A 107 14.38 -23.20 6.10
CA THR A 107 15.07 -24.42 6.57
C THR A 107 15.43 -25.39 5.44
N VAL A 108 14.78 -25.23 4.26
CA VAL A 108 15.02 -26.06 3.06
C VAL A 108 15.70 -25.22 1.98
N PHE A 109 16.97 -25.50 1.72
CA PHE A 109 17.80 -24.79 0.73
C PHE A 109 17.77 -23.24 0.86
N GLY A 110 17.61 -22.73 2.11
CA GLY A 110 17.51 -21.29 2.36
C GLY A 110 16.33 -20.61 1.65
N GLY A 111 15.22 -21.33 1.45
CA GLY A 111 14.06 -20.81 0.74
C GLY A 111 14.32 -20.43 -0.73
N SER A 112 15.41 -20.95 -1.34
CA SER A 112 15.78 -20.59 -2.70
C SER A 112 14.80 -21.15 -3.75
N LEU A 113 14.51 -20.36 -4.78
CA LEU A 113 13.56 -20.71 -5.82
C LEU A 113 14.14 -21.74 -6.78
N SER A 114 13.48 -22.89 -6.91
CA SER A 114 13.69 -23.90 -7.95
C SER A 114 12.67 -23.73 -9.09
N GLU A 115 12.89 -24.40 -10.22
CA GLU A 115 11.87 -24.52 -11.27
C GLU A 115 10.55 -25.10 -10.73
N ALA A 116 10.63 -26.16 -9.92
CA ALA A 116 9.48 -26.83 -9.35
C ALA A 116 8.69 -25.91 -8.40
N ASN A 117 9.39 -25.12 -7.57
CA ASN A 117 8.76 -24.16 -6.66
C ASN A 117 8.09 -23.00 -7.42
N ALA A 118 8.73 -22.50 -8.48
CA ALA A 118 8.14 -21.50 -9.34
C ALA A 118 6.83 -22.00 -9.96
N GLN A 119 6.80 -23.24 -10.43
CA GLN A 119 5.58 -23.89 -10.97
C GLN A 119 4.47 -23.99 -9.92
N LYS A 120 4.80 -24.31 -8.65
CA LYS A 120 3.82 -24.31 -7.54
C LYS A 120 3.21 -22.94 -7.33
N ILE A 121 4.05 -21.87 -7.25
CA ILE A 121 3.57 -20.50 -7.10
C ILE A 121 2.72 -20.09 -8.30
N CYS A 122 3.20 -20.29 -9.52
CA CYS A 122 2.47 -19.96 -10.75
C CYS A 122 1.09 -20.62 -10.80
N LYS A 123 0.99 -21.89 -10.40
CA LYS A 123 -0.29 -22.62 -10.33
C LYS A 123 -1.29 -21.94 -9.40
N ILE A 124 -0.88 -21.59 -8.17
CA ILE A 124 -1.80 -20.93 -7.24
C ILE A 124 -2.14 -19.49 -7.66
N MET A 125 -1.22 -18.76 -8.31
CA MET A 125 -1.50 -17.46 -8.90
C MET A 125 -2.54 -17.56 -10.02
N ASP A 126 -2.41 -18.54 -10.91
CA ASP A 126 -3.38 -18.79 -11.97
C ASP A 126 -4.77 -19.18 -11.40
N LEU A 127 -4.81 -19.92 -10.29
CA LEU A 127 -6.05 -20.24 -9.59
C LEU A 127 -6.65 -19.00 -8.91
N ALA A 128 -5.83 -18.18 -8.25
CA ALA A 128 -6.26 -16.92 -7.63
C ALA A 128 -6.91 -16.00 -8.66
N MET A 129 -6.29 -15.82 -9.82
CA MET A 129 -6.82 -15.02 -10.93
C MET A 129 -8.16 -15.57 -11.45
N ARG A 130 -8.28 -16.89 -11.62
CA ARG A 130 -9.53 -17.52 -12.12
C ARG A 130 -10.68 -17.41 -11.13
N ASN A 131 -10.37 -17.39 -9.83
CA ASN A 131 -11.37 -17.33 -8.76
C ASN A 131 -11.61 -15.89 -8.26
N GLY A 132 -10.87 -14.90 -8.77
CA GLY A 132 -10.99 -13.52 -8.28
C GLY A 132 -10.66 -13.40 -6.79
N ALA A 133 -9.60 -14.07 -6.34
CA ALA A 133 -9.21 -14.11 -4.93
C ALA A 133 -7.80 -13.51 -4.74
N PRO A 134 -7.53 -12.81 -3.62
CA PRO A 134 -6.23 -12.23 -3.33
C PRO A 134 -5.11 -13.26 -3.24
N MET A 135 -3.90 -12.80 -3.56
CA MET A 135 -2.66 -13.58 -3.47
C MET A 135 -1.76 -13.02 -2.37
N ILE A 136 -1.34 -13.88 -1.44
CA ILE A 136 -0.46 -13.48 -0.34
C ILE A 136 0.83 -14.30 -0.38
N GLY A 137 1.98 -13.63 -0.43
CA GLY A 137 3.30 -14.25 -0.38
C GLY A 137 3.97 -14.02 0.98
N LEU A 138 4.35 -15.09 1.66
CA LEU A 138 5.15 -15.07 2.89
C LEU A 138 6.59 -15.40 2.52
N ASN A 139 7.39 -14.35 2.30
CA ASN A 139 8.69 -14.44 1.67
C ASN A 139 9.82 -14.58 2.71
N ASP A 140 10.70 -15.57 2.50
CA ASP A 140 11.87 -15.85 3.30
C ASP A 140 12.87 -16.63 2.44
N SER A 141 13.69 -15.94 1.62
CA SER A 141 14.45 -16.58 0.54
C SER A 141 15.82 -15.96 0.31
N GLY A 142 16.80 -16.82 0.14
CA GLY A 142 18.13 -16.44 -0.35
C GLY A 142 18.20 -16.08 -1.84
N GLY A 143 17.11 -16.18 -2.59
CA GLY A 143 17.05 -15.86 -4.02
C GLY A 143 16.95 -17.08 -4.93
N ALA A 144 17.58 -17.03 -6.11
CA ALA A 144 17.56 -18.11 -7.09
C ALA A 144 18.39 -19.32 -6.59
N ARG A 145 17.89 -20.54 -6.83
CA ARG A 145 18.68 -21.77 -6.57
C ARG A 145 19.78 -21.91 -7.61
N ILE A 146 21.01 -21.63 -7.20
CA ILE A 146 22.17 -21.53 -8.11
C ILE A 146 22.39 -22.85 -8.85
N GLN A 147 22.17 -23.99 -8.22
CA GLN A 147 22.32 -25.32 -8.80
C GLN A 147 21.39 -25.59 -10.00
N GLU A 148 20.29 -24.87 -10.09
CA GLU A 148 19.35 -25.00 -11.20
C GLU A 148 19.59 -23.96 -12.34
N GLY A 149 20.54 -23.05 -12.14
CA GLY A 149 20.96 -22.11 -13.18
C GLY A 149 19.81 -21.31 -13.78
N VAL A 150 19.72 -21.34 -15.12
CA VAL A 150 18.74 -20.56 -15.88
C VAL A 150 17.29 -21.02 -15.62
N ALA A 151 17.06 -22.26 -15.19
CA ALA A 151 15.70 -22.75 -14.90
C ALA A 151 15.07 -22.00 -13.71
N SER A 152 15.89 -21.68 -12.67
CA SER A 152 15.44 -20.85 -11.57
C SER A 152 15.11 -19.41 -12.05
N LEU A 153 15.91 -18.83 -12.94
CA LEU A 153 15.65 -17.49 -13.50
C LEU A 153 14.37 -17.47 -14.33
N ALA A 154 14.13 -18.50 -15.15
CA ALA A 154 12.89 -18.66 -15.91
C ALA A 154 11.68 -18.71 -14.96
N GLY A 155 11.80 -19.45 -13.85
CA GLY A 155 10.77 -19.51 -12.81
C GLY A 155 10.43 -18.14 -12.21
N TYR A 156 11.43 -17.30 -11.93
CA TYR A 156 11.17 -15.92 -11.51
C TYR A 156 10.43 -15.10 -12.58
N ALA A 157 10.85 -15.21 -13.85
CA ALA A 157 10.19 -14.49 -14.94
C ALA A 157 8.73 -14.89 -15.09
N ASP A 158 8.40 -16.18 -14.93
CA ASP A 158 7.04 -16.68 -14.94
C ASP A 158 6.17 -16.13 -13.79
N ILE A 159 6.76 -15.94 -12.60
CA ILE A 159 6.09 -15.30 -11.47
C ILE A 159 5.88 -13.80 -11.76
N PHE A 160 6.90 -13.07 -12.24
CA PHE A 160 6.79 -11.62 -12.56
C PHE A 160 5.71 -11.34 -13.61
N LEU A 161 5.60 -12.18 -14.63
CA LEU A 161 4.53 -12.09 -15.62
C LEU A 161 3.16 -12.17 -14.94
N ARG A 162 2.97 -13.12 -14.04
CA ARG A 162 1.70 -13.28 -13.33
C ARG A 162 1.41 -12.15 -12.36
N ASN A 163 2.42 -11.65 -11.63
CA ASN A 163 2.26 -10.44 -10.81
C ASN A 163 1.75 -9.26 -11.66
N THR A 164 2.34 -9.08 -12.85
CA THR A 164 1.95 -7.99 -13.76
C THR A 164 0.52 -8.16 -14.27
N LEU A 165 0.14 -9.38 -14.68
CA LEU A 165 -1.22 -9.68 -15.16
C LEU A 165 -2.28 -9.60 -14.07
N ALA A 166 -1.92 -9.89 -12.82
CA ALA A 166 -2.80 -9.81 -11.66
C ALA A 166 -2.96 -8.38 -11.13
N SER A 167 -2.06 -7.46 -11.47
CA SER A 167 -2.06 -6.08 -10.99
C SER A 167 -3.36 -5.36 -11.37
N GLY A 168 -4.06 -4.83 -10.38
CA GLY A 168 -5.37 -4.18 -10.53
C GLY A 168 -6.53 -5.14 -10.84
N VAL A 169 -6.32 -6.46 -10.77
CA VAL A 169 -7.36 -7.49 -10.94
C VAL A 169 -7.68 -8.16 -9.61
N ILE A 170 -6.66 -8.64 -8.91
CA ILE A 170 -6.75 -9.16 -7.55
C ILE A 170 -5.69 -8.49 -6.67
N PRO A 171 -5.98 -8.21 -5.39
CA PRO A 171 -4.98 -7.70 -4.46
C PRO A 171 -3.82 -8.68 -4.27
N GLN A 172 -2.61 -8.15 -4.28
CA GLN A 172 -1.37 -8.90 -4.08
C GLN A 172 -0.62 -8.32 -2.88
N ILE A 173 -0.37 -9.15 -1.86
CA ILE A 173 0.29 -8.75 -0.61
C ILE A 173 1.55 -9.58 -0.43
N SER A 174 2.67 -8.92 -0.15
CA SER A 174 3.95 -9.57 0.15
C SER A 174 4.40 -9.26 1.57
N ALA A 175 4.59 -10.27 2.38
CA ALA A 175 5.23 -10.18 3.69
C ALA A 175 6.67 -10.68 3.58
N ILE A 176 7.62 -9.86 4.00
CA ILE A 176 9.05 -10.21 4.04
C ILE A 176 9.39 -10.55 5.49
N LEU A 177 9.52 -11.84 5.76
CA LEU A 177 9.63 -12.42 7.11
C LEU A 177 11.03 -12.96 7.40
N GLY A 178 11.97 -12.67 6.53
CA GLY A 178 13.38 -13.04 6.61
C GLY A 178 14.18 -12.43 5.47
N PRO A 179 15.29 -13.07 5.05
CA PRO A 179 16.01 -12.69 3.85
C PRO A 179 15.12 -12.60 2.60
N CYS A 180 15.35 -11.56 1.77
CA CYS A 180 14.80 -11.46 0.43
C CYS A 180 15.83 -10.77 -0.46
N ALA A 181 16.59 -11.55 -1.24
CA ALA A 181 17.75 -11.06 -1.96
C ALA A 181 17.75 -11.44 -3.45
N GLY A 182 18.40 -10.62 -4.27
CA GLY A 182 18.55 -10.87 -5.70
C GLY A 182 17.21 -10.90 -6.42
N GLY A 183 16.96 -11.94 -7.22
CA GLY A 183 15.71 -12.10 -7.98
C GLY A 183 14.43 -12.12 -7.14
N ALA A 184 14.54 -12.50 -5.86
CA ALA A 184 13.39 -12.59 -4.95
C ALA A 184 12.73 -11.25 -4.65
N VAL A 185 13.43 -10.11 -4.81
CA VAL A 185 12.90 -8.79 -4.45
C VAL A 185 11.91 -8.23 -5.48
N TYR A 186 11.99 -8.66 -6.74
CA TYR A 186 11.19 -8.05 -7.81
C TYR A 186 9.72 -8.43 -7.77
N SER A 187 9.41 -9.70 -7.43
CA SER A 187 8.00 -10.11 -7.26
C SER A 187 7.30 -9.26 -6.18
N PRO A 188 7.82 -9.14 -4.94
CA PRO A 188 7.25 -8.22 -3.96
C PRO A 188 7.13 -6.77 -4.45
N ALA A 189 8.13 -6.25 -5.17
CA ALA A 189 8.12 -4.88 -5.68
C ALA A 189 6.98 -4.59 -6.68
N ILE A 190 6.48 -5.61 -7.37
CA ILE A 190 5.34 -5.51 -8.28
C ILE A 190 4.00 -5.59 -7.53
N THR A 191 3.95 -6.23 -6.35
CA THR A 191 2.72 -6.40 -5.57
C THR A 191 2.20 -5.07 -4.98
N ASP A 192 0.96 -5.07 -4.50
CA ASP A 192 0.30 -3.85 -4.05
C ASP A 192 0.81 -3.35 -2.71
N PHE A 193 1.04 -4.28 -1.77
CA PHE A 193 1.54 -3.94 -0.43
C PHE A 193 2.70 -4.85 -0.03
N ILE A 194 3.71 -4.24 0.59
CA ILE A 194 4.88 -4.92 1.16
C ILE A 194 4.93 -4.64 2.65
N LEU A 195 4.90 -5.71 3.45
CA LEU A 195 5.12 -5.67 4.89
C LEU A 195 6.51 -6.23 5.18
N MET A 196 7.25 -5.64 6.10
CA MET A 196 8.57 -6.13 6.52
C MET A 196 8.64 -6.28 8.03
N THR A 197 9.21 -7.39 8.51
CA THR A 197 9.41 -7.62 9.95
C THR A 197 10.71 -6.95 10.41
N ARG A 198 10.63 -6.18 11.49
CA ARG A 198 11.79 -5.50 12.07
C ARG A 198 12.85 -6.51 12.48
N ASP A 199 14.12 -6.17 12.28
CA ASP A 199 15.32 -6.87 12.71
C ASP A 199 15.56 -8.24 12.06
N THR A 200 14.54 -8.99 11.66
CA THR A 200 14.66 -10.31 11.04
C THR A 200 14.64 -10.28 9.52
N SER A 201 14.01 -9.28 8.92
CA SER A 201 13.88 -9.18 7.46
C SER A 201 14.80 -8.13 6.84
N TYR A 202 15.17 -8.39 5.59
CA TYR A 202 15.86 -7.41 4.73
C TYR A 202 15.60 -7.72 3.25
N MET A 203 15.62 -6.66 2.43
CA MET A 203 15.52 -6.73 0.96
C MET A 203 16.67 -5.97 0.33
N PHE A 204 17.33 -6.55 -0.67
CA PHE A 204 18.29 -5.84 -1.53
C PHE A 204 18.53 -6.62 -2.83
N VAL A 205 18.87 -5.92 -3.89
CA VAL A 205 19.25 -6.54 -5.17
C VAL A 205 20.56 -7.28 -5.03
N THR A 206 21.56 -6.61 -4.43
CA THR A 206 22.89 -7.17 -4.14
C THR A 206 23.24 -6.91 -2.67
N GLY A 207 23.79 -7.95 -2.01
CA GLY A 207 24.13 -7.86 -0.59
C GLY A 207 25.39 -7.05 -0.29
N PRO A 208 25.65 -6.78 1.01
CA PRO A 208 26.79 -5.97 1.47
C PRO A 208 28.14 -6.42 0.96
N ASP A 209 28.39 -7.73 0.85
CA ASP A 209 29.69 -8.27 0.38
C ASP A 209 29.99 -7.89 -1.07
N VAL A 210 28.97 -7.90 -1.94
CA VAL A 210 29.10 -7.48 -3.34
C VAL A 210 29.31 -5.97 -3.42
N ILE A 211 28.57 -5.19 -2.64
CA ILE A 211 28.72 -3.73 -2.56
C ILE A 211 30.15 -3.39 -2.12
N LYS A 212 30.64 -4.01 -1.06
CA LYS A 212 32.02 -3.80 -0.58
C LYS A 212 33.06 -4.12 -1.67
N THR A 213 32.83 -5.16 -2.46
CA THR A 213 33.75 -5.56 -3.54
C THR A 213 33.73 -4.58 -4.72
N VAL A 214 32.56 -4.05 -5.09
CA VAL A 214 32.37 -3.26 -6.31
C VAL A 214 32.51 -1.75 -6.05
N THR A 215 31.89 -1.24 -5.00
CA THR A 215 31.85 0.21 -4.69
C THR A 215 32.74 0.60 -3.51
N HIS A 216 33.30 -0.38 -2.79
CA HIS A 216 34.11 -0.20 -1.57
C HIS A 216 33.33 0.45 -0.39
N GLU A 217 32.01 0.41 -0.42
CA GLU A 217 31.18 0.86 0.68
C GLU A 217 31.03 -0.25 1.73
N GLU A 218 31.13 0.11 3.00
CA GLU A 218 30.85 -0.80 4.12
C GLU A 218 29.48 -0.48 4.70
N VAL A 219 28.58 -1.44 4.66
CA VAL A 219 27.20 -1.29 5.12
C VAL A 219 26.69 -2.62 5.68
N SER A 220 25.93 -2.58 6.75
CA SER A 220 25.27 -3.77 7.28
C SER A 220 24.01 -4.13 6.47
N LYS A 221 23.51 -5.38 6.61
CA LYS A 221 22.27 -5.82 5.95
C LYS A 221 21.07 -4.95 6.33
N GLN A 222 20.98 -4.56 7.60
CA GLN A 222 19.87 -3.75 8.10
C GLN A 222 19.95 -2.29 7.62
N GLU A 223 21.13 -1.71 7.59
CA GLU A 223 21.33 -0.36 7.04
C GLU A 223 21.06 -0.31 5.53
N LEU A 224 21.47 -1.35 4.79
CA LEU A 224 21.27 -1.42 3.34
C LEU A 224 19.81 -1.62 2.95
N GLY A 225 19.14 -2.56 3.59
CA GLY A 225 17.82 -3.00 3.15
C GLY A 225 16.92 -3.56 4.26
N GLY A 226 17.13 -3.16 5.52
CA GLY A 226 16.26 -3.55 6.62
C GLY A 226 14.87 -2.91 6.54
N ALA A 227 13.95 -3.42 7.36
CA ALA A 227 12.55 -2.97 7.36
C ALA A 227 12.40 -1.46 7.54
N MET A 228 13.16 -0.85 8.46
CA MET A 228 13.11 0.59 8.68
C MET A 228 13.72 1.38 7.53
N THR A 229 14.82 0.93 6.91
CA THR A 229 15.42 1.58 5.74
C THR A 229 14.42 1.66 4.58
N HIS A 230 13.74 0.55 4.30
CA HIS A 230 12.74 0.53 3.23
C HIS A 230 11.45 1.27 3.58
N ASN A 231 11.14 1.42 4.86
CA ASN A 231 9.95 2.13 5.31
C ASN A 231 10.16 3.64 5.51
N THR A 232 11.42 4.10 5.68
CA THR A 232 11.71 5.54 5.92
C THR A 232 12.39 6.22 4.74
N THR A 233 13.26 5.50 4.03
CA THR A 233 14.17 6.08 3.03
C THR A 233 13.76 5.77 1.59
N SER A 234 13.56 4.49 1.26
CA SER A 234 13.26 4.09 -0.12
C SER A 234 11.75 4.06 -0.43
N GLY A 235 10.89 3.94 0.58
CA GLY A 235 9.44 3.80 0.40
C GLY A 235 9.03 2.47 -0.24
N VAL A 236 9.90 1.46 -0.27
CA VAL A 236 9.58 0.14 -0.81
C VAL A 236 8.60 -0.60 0.10
N ALA A 237 8.83 -0.56 1.43
CA ALA A 237 7.95 -1.19 2.40
C ALA A 237 6.83 -0.24 2.83
N HIS A 238 5.60 -0.74 2.80
CA HIS A 238 4.40 0.00 3.21
C HIS A 238 4.19 -0.06 4.72
N PHE A 239 4.55 -1.18 5.35
CA PHE A 239 4.36 -1.43 6.78
C PHE A 239 5.59 -2.09 7.39
N VAL A 240 5.79 -1.85 8.69
CA VAL A 240 6.79 -2.51 9.52
C VAL A 240 6.09 -3.21 10.68
N SER A 241 6.27 -4.52 10.79
CA SER A 241 5.79 -5.31 11.92
C SER A 241 6.90 -5.55 12.95
N ARG A 242 6.50 -5.87 14.17
CA ARG A 242 7.42 -6.20 15.26
C ARG A 242 8.01 -7.60 15.09
N ASP A 243 7.16 -8.55 14.69
CA ASP A 243 7.45 -9.96 14.51
C ASP A 243 6.52 -10.59 13.46
N ASP A 244 6.65 -11.88 13.21
CA ASP A 244 5.86 -12.62 12.22
C ASP A 244 4.36 -12.65 12.59
N ALA A 245 4.02 -12.74 13.87
CA ALA A 245 2.63 -12.76 14.32
C ALA A 245 1.96 -11.40 14.12
N ASP A 246 2.65 -10.32 14.47
CA ASP A 246 2.21 -8.95 14.22
C ASP A 246 2.03 -8.69 12.72
N CYS A 247 2.94 -9.20 11.88
CA CYS A 247 2.84 -9.11 10.42
C CYS A 247 1.56 -9.81 9.91
N CYS A 248 1.27 -11.01 10.36
CA CYS A 248 0.04 -11.74 9.99
C CYS A 248 -1.21 -10.98 10.45
N ALA A 249 -1.19 -10.39 11.65
CA ALA A 249 -2.30 -9.58 12.16
C ALA A 249 -2.52 -8.33 11.30
N MET A 250 -1.44 -7.62 10.93
CA MET A 250 -1.51 -6.45 10.03
C MET A 250 -2.04 -6.82 8.64
N ILE A 251 -1.68 -7.97 8.09
CA ILE A 251 -2.25 -8.46 6.82
C ILE A 251 -3.75 -8.68 6.95
N ARG A 252 -4.20 -9.34 8.02
CA ARG A 252 -5.64 -9.56 8.28
C ARG A 252 -6.38 -8.23 8.43
N GLU A 253 -5.79 -7.27 9.11
CA GLU A 253 -6.35 -5.93 9.26
C GLU A 253 -6.46 -5.19 7.92
N LEU A 254 -5.38 -5.13 7.14
CA LEU A 254 -5.38 -4.58 5.78
C LEU A 254 -6.47 -5.24 4.92
N PHE A 255 -6.59 -6.57 5.01
CA PHE A 255 -7.58 -7.34 4.28
C PHE A 255 -9.02 -6.97 4.62
N SER A 256 -9.27 -6.47 5.83
CA SER A 256 -10.59 -5.98 6.25
C SER A 256 -11.03 -4.70 5.54
N PHE A 257 -10.11 -3.97 4.89
CA PHE A 257 -10.39 -2.72 4.16
C PHE A 257 -10.47 -2.89 2.64
N ILE A 258 -9.97 -4.00 2.09
CA ILE A 258 -9.85 -4.19 0.64
C ILE A 258 -10.80 -5.28 0.13
N PRO A 259 -11.31 -5.18 -1.11
CA PRO A 259 -12.15 -6.22 -1.71
C PRO A 259 -11.33 -7.46 -2.07
N SER A 260 -12.00 -8.53 -2.48
CA SER A 260 -11.33 -9.75 -2.97
C SER A 260 -10.78 -9.59 -4.39
N ASN A 261 -11.39 -8.73 -5.20
CA ASN A 261 -11.00 -8.46 -6.58
C ASN A 261 -11.58 -7.12 -7.07
N ASN A 262 -11.26 -6.72 -8.28
CA ASN A 262 -11.66 -5.45 -8.88
C ASN A 262 -13.15 -5.39 -9.32
N LEU A 263 -13.90 -6.47 -9.17
CA LEU A 263 -15.34 -6.51 -9.49
C LEU A 263 -16.22 -6.38 -8.23
N GLU A 264 -15.61 -6.46 -7.06
CA GLU A 264 -16.27 -6.38 -5.76
C GLU A 264 -15.98 -5.04 -5.09
N ASP A 265 -16.86 -4.65 -4.18
CA ASP A 265 -16.63 -3.54 -3.25
C ASP A 265 -15.90 -4.03 -1.99
N ALA A 266 -15.21 -3.11 -1.32
CA ALA A 266 -14.59 -3.38 -0.03
C ALA A 266 -15.64 -3.80 1.03
N PRO A 267 -15.29 -4.68 1.99
CA PRO A 267 -16.22 -5.13 3.01
C PRO A 267 -16.76 -3.97 3.84
N ARG A 268 -18.06 -3.96 4.09
CA ARG A 268 -18.69 -3.04 5.04
C ARG A 268 -18.59 -3.60 6.46
N ARG A 269 -18.28 -2.72 7.41
CA ARG A 269 -18.25 -3.06 8.83
C ARG A 269 -19.31 -2.25 9.57
N ALA A 270 -20.18 -2.91 10.30
CA ALA A 270 -21.16 -2.20 11.13
C ALA A 270 -20.46 -1.29 12.14
N THR A 271 -20.91 -0.05 12.24
CA THR A 271 -20.47 0.92 13.23
C THR A 271 -21.65 1.39 14.09
N ARG A 272 -21.35 1.84 15.30
CA ARG A 272 -22.30 2.54 16.18
C ARG A 272 -22.06 4.05 16.20
N ASP A 273 -21.05 4.53 15.47
CA ASP A 273 -20.71 5.94 15.38
C ASP A 273 -21.75 6.68 14.52
N PRO A 274 -22.53 7.63 15.10
CA PRO A 274 -23.62 8.27 14.38
C PRO A 274 -23.14 9.05 13.15
N VAL A 275 -23.95 9.03 12.11
CA VAL A 275 -23.69 9.80 10.89
C VAL A 275 -23.67 11.30 11.19
N GLU A 276 -24.60 11.73 12.04
CA GLU A 276 -24.82 13.12 12.43
C GLU A 276 -23.85 13.60 13.52
N ARG A 277 -22.87 12.78 13.92
CA ARG A 277 -21.87 13.18 14.94
C ARG A 277 -21.12 14.42 14.45
N ARG A 278 -21.20 15.47 15.25
CA ARG A 278 -20.44 16.71 15.08
C ARG A 278 -19.16 16.63 15.92
N GLU A 279 -18.05 17.06 15.35
CA GLU A 279 -16.77 17.13 16.05
C GLU A 279 -16.41 18.61 16.29
N GLU A 280 -16.89 19.17 17.38
CA GLU A 280 -16.76 20.60 17.69
C GLU A 280 -15.29 21.05 17.88
N SER A 281 -14.37 20.12 18.16
CA SER A 281 -12.94 20.43 18.28
C SER A 281 -12.35 20.93 16.95
N LEU A 282 -12.88 20.46 15.81
CA LEU A 282 -12.43 20.84 14.48
C LEU A 282 -12.65 22.33 14.18
N ASN A 283 -13.66 22.96 14.78
CA ASN A 283 -13.91 24.40 14.64
C ASN A 283 -12.76 25.28 15.17
N ARG A 284 -11.86 24.69 15.97
CA ARG A 284 -10.72 25.40 16.60
C ARG A 284 -9.37 24.79 16.24
N LEU A 285 -9.35 23.70 15.46
CA LEU A 285 -8.14 22.94 15.20
C LEU A 285 -7.16 23.69 14.33
N VAL A 286 -7.66 24.35 13.26
CA VAL A 286 -6.80 25.10 12.34
C VAL A 286 -6.44 26.45 12.96
N PRO A 287 -5.13 26.74 13.18
CA PRO A 287 -4.68 28.00 13.74
C PRO A 287 -5.03 29.20 12.82
N GLU A 288 -5.38 30.34 13.42
CA GLU A 288 -5.57 31.62 12.69
C GLU A 288 -4.29 32.08 12.00
N ASP A 289 -3.13 31.85 12.62
CA ASP A 289 -1.83 32.13 12.04
C ASP A 289 -1.49 31.06 10.97
N PRO A 290 -1.43 31.43 9.67
CA PRO A 290 -1.18 30.49 8.59
C PRO A 290 0.22 29.84 8.63
N LEU A 291 1.14 30.35 9.45
CA LEU A 291 2.48 29.79 9.63
C LEU A 291 2.52 28.71 10.72
N LYS A 292 1.51 28.64 11.58
CA LYS A 292 1.46 27.61 12.62
C LYS A 292 0.95 26.29 12.05
N PRO A 293 1.72 25.21 12.24
CA PRO A 293 1.29 23.86 11.82
C PRO A 293 0.21 23.32 12.76
N TYR A 294 -0.57 22.37 12.27
CA TYR A 294 -1.41 21.45 13.04
C TYR A 294 -1.23 20.04 12.47
N ASP A 295 -1.68 19.03 13.20
CA ASP A 295 -1.63 17.65 12.73
C ASP A 295 -2.91 17.32 11.94
N MET A 296 -2.76 16.99 10.66
CA MET A 296 -3.91 16.60 9.82
C MET A 296 -4.54 15.28 10.29
N LYS A 297 -3.80 14.45 11.02
CA LYS A 297 -4.35 13.22 11.60
C LYS A 297 -5.46 13.50 12.61
N ASP A 298 -5.40 14.65 13.33
CA ASP A 298 -6.49 15.06 14.22
C ASP A 298 -7.79 15.33 13.46
N VAL A 299 -7.71 15.90 12.25
CA VAL A 299 -8.87 16.03 11.36
C VAL A 299 -9.39 14.66 10.97
N ILE A 300 -8.51 13.78 10.52
CA ILE A 300 -8.87 12.42 10.08
C ILE A 300 -9.57 11.66 11.21
N HIS A 301 -8.94 11.58 12.39
CA HIS A 301 -9.50 10.90 13.57
C HIS A 301 -10.85 11.49 14.00
N GLY A 302 -11.02 12.81 13.88
CA GLY A 302 -12.26 13.50 14.20
C GLY A 302 -13.45 13.11 13.31
N VAL A 303 -13.23 12.73 12.06
CA VAL A 303 -14.31 12.52 11.08
C VAL A 303 -14.59 11.06 10.73
N VAL A 304 -13.63 10.15 10.94
CA VAL A 304 -13.77 8.73 10.61
C VAL A 304 -14.56 7.95 11.66
N ASP A 305 -15.07 6.79 11.30
CA ASP A 305 -15.76 5.90 12.24
C ASP A 305 -14.84 5.48 13.38
N ASP A 306 -15.34 5.59 14.61
CA ASP A 306 -14.67 5.21 15.85
C ASP A 306 -13.27 5.87 16.01
N GLY A 307 -12.98 6.94 15.26
CA GLY A 307 -11.67 7.60 15.23
C GLY A 307 -10.54 6.71 14.70
N TYR A 308 -10.86 5.66 13.94
CA TYR A 308 -9.87 4.67 13.53
C TYR A 308 -9.36 4.90 12.10
N PHE A 309 -8.03 5.04 11.98
CA PHE A 309 -7.33 5.24 10.71
C PHE A 309 -6.16 4.26 10.57
N PHE A 310 -6.16 3.48 9.50
CA PHE A 310 -5.09 2.53 9.17
C PHE A 310 -4.14 3.17 8.17
N GLU A 311 -3.07 3.77 8.68
CA GLU A 311 -2.11 4.53 7.88
C GLU A 311 -1.19 3.61 7.07
N VAL A 312 -0.97 3.95 5.80
CA VAL A 312 -0.02 3.29 4.88
C VAL A 312 1.21 4.18 4.71
N HIS A 313 2.41 3.61 4.74
CA HIS A 313 3.66 4.37 4.67
C HIS A 313 3.81 5.45 5.76
N GLU A 314 3.47 5.13 7.00
CA GLU A 314 3.51 6.07 8.13
C GLU A 314 4.85 6.79 8.27
N HIS A 315 5.96 6.11 7.96
CA HIS A 315 7.30 6.64 8.17
C HIS A 315 7.93 7.26 6.91
N PHE A 316 7.32 7.07 5.74
CA PHE A 316 7.81 7.59 4.45
C PHE A 316 7.01 8.80 4.00
N ALA A 317 7.70 9.82 3.46
CA ALA A 317 7.08 11.04 2.94
C ALA A 317 5.97 11.58 3.87
N LYS A 318 6.33 11.94 5.09
CA LYS A 318 5.39 12.33 6.16
C LYS A 318 4.59 13.61 5.87
N ASN A 319 5.00 14.38 4.86
CA ASN A 319 4.29 15.58 4.36
C ASN A 319 3.00 15.24 3.60
N ILE A 320 2.76 13.96 3.28
CA ILE A 320 1.47 13.44 2.82
C ILE A 320 1.09 12.20 3.63
N VAL A 321 -0.16 12.12 4.06
CA VAL A 321 -0.75 11.00 4.79
C VAL A 321 -1.65 10.23 3.84
N VAL A 322 -1.48 8.90 3.77
CA VAL A 322 -2.38 8.02 3.03
C VAL A 322 -2.75 6.82 3.89
N GLY A 323 -3.95 6.30 3.73
CA GLY A 323 -4.40 5.13 4.49
C GLY A 323 -5.88 4.86 4.32
N PHE A 324 -6.37 3.86 5.03
CA PHE A 324 -7.75 3.43 4.99
C PHE A 324 -8.50 3.83 6.25
N ALA A 325 -9.74 4.24 6.07
CA ALA A 325 -10.68 4.51 7.15
C ALA A 325 -12.10 4.06 6.76
N ARG A 326 -13.03 4.19 7.68
CA ARG A 326 -14.45 3.93 7.39
C ARG A 326 -15.31 5.15 7.67
N PHE A 327 -16.36 5.27 6.87
CA PHE A 327 -17.43 6.26 7.03
C PHE A 327 -18.77 5.55 6.89
N ASP A 328 -19.55 5.49 7.96
CA ASP A 328 -20.81 4.74 8.02
C ASP A 328 -20.60 3.25 7.62
N GLY A 329 -19.50 2.68 8.12
CA GLY A 329 -19.09 1.31 7.85
C GLY A 329 -18.47 1.07 6.47
N ARG A 330 -18.49 2.03 5.56
CA ARG A 330 -17.93 1.93 4.21
C ARG A 330 -16.46 2.31 4.20
N THR A 331 -15.60 1.48 3.63
CA THR A 331 -14.18 1.79 3.44
C THR A 331 -13.98 2.94 2.47
N ALA A 332 -13.06 3.83 2.81
CA ALA A 332 -12.53 4.88 1.95
C ALA A 332 -11.01 4.99 2.09
N GLY A 333 -10.34 5.35 1.01
CA GLY A 333 -8.92 5.75 1.02
C GLY A 333 -8.80 7.24 1.34
N ILE A 334 -7.97 7.55 2.31
CA ILE A 334 -7.66 8.93 2.71
C ILE A 334 -6.36 9.35 2.02
N VAL A 335 -6.34 10.56 1.45
CA VAL A 335 -5.12 11.22 0.95
C VAL A 335 -5.11 12.64 1.51
N ALA A 336 -4.13 12.98 2.33
CA ALA A 336 -4.14 14.26 3.03
C ALA A 336 -2.76 14.91 3.08
N ASN A 337 -2.70 16.24 2.91
CA ASN A 337 -1.46 16.96 3.18
C ASN A 337 -1.24 17.05 4.70
N GLN A 338 0.01 16.95 5.15
CA GLN A 338 0.37 17.03 6.56
C GLN A 338 1.15 18.32 6.86
N PRO A 339 0.47 19.38 7.34
CA PRO A 339 1.11 20.66 7.61
C PRO A 339 2.24 20.62 8.64
N ALA A 340 2.24 19.62 9.54
CA ALA A 340 3.29 19.43 10.53
C ALA A 340 4.65 19.01 9.92
N PHE A 341 4.66 18.54 8.68
CA PHE A 341 5.88 18.14 7.96
C PHE A 341 5.99 18.90 6.64
N LEU A 342 7.11 19.59 6.43
CA LEU A 342 7.36 20.40 5.23
C LEU A 342 6.16 21.32 4.85
N ALA A 343 5.41 21.80 5.85
CA ALA A 343 4.19 22.61 5.67
C ALA A 343 3.14 21.97 4.74
N GLY A 344 3.14 20.66 4.56
CA GLY A 344 2.24 19.95 3.65
C GLY A 344 2.57 20.08 2.16
N THR A 345 3.77 20.62 1.81
CA THR A 345 4.20 20.74 0.40
C THR A 345 4.32 19.38 -0.27
N LEU A 346 4.10 19.33 -1.58
CA LEU A 346 4.32 18.13 -2.38
C LEU A 346 5.77 18.08 -2.87
N ASP A 347 6.53 17.09 -2.42
CA ASP A 347 7.84 16.74 -2.96
C ASP A 347 7.75 15.48 -3.85
N ILE A 348 8.88 15.02 -4.35
CA ILE A 348 8.97 13.82 -5.20
C ILE A 348 8.36 12.61 -4.47
N ASN A 349 8.75 12.39 -3.22
CA ASN A 349 8.32 11.22 -2.45
C ASN A 349 6.83 11.26 -2.10
N ALA A 350 6.31 12.42 -1.70
CA ALA A 350 4.89 12.61 -1.46
C ALA A 350 4.06 12.35 -2.73
N SER A 351 4.52 12.84 -3.87
CA SER A 351 3.86 12.64 -5.15
C SER A 351 3.80 11.16 -5.56
N VAL A 352 4.88 10.42 -5.36
CA VAL A 352 4.94 8.97 -5.66
C VAL A 352 4.06 8.17 -4.69
N LYS A 353 4.17 8.44 -3.37
CA LYS A 353 3.35 7.80 -2.33
C LYS A 353 1.85 7.99 -2.60
N GLY A 354 1.44 9.24 -2.82
CA GLY A 354 0.03 9.57 -3.10
C GLY A 354 -0.47 8.93 -4.39
N ALA A 355 0.31 9.01 -5.48
CA ALA A 355 -0.07 8.45 -6.77
C ALA A 355 -0.27 6.93 -6.71
N ARG A 356 0.63 6.20 -6.04
CA ARG A 356 0.54 4.75 -5.86
C ARG A 356 -0.72 4.36 -5.10
N PHE A 357 -1.01 5.06 -4.00
CA PHE A 357 -2.17 4.79 -3.17
C PHE A 357 -3.50 5.11 -3.89
N VAL A 358 -3.59 6.25 -4.58
CA VAL A 358 -4.76 6.62 -5.39
C VAL A 358 -5.07 5.58 -6.46
N ARG A 359 -4.04 5.11 -7.18
CA ARG A 359 -4.22 4.07 -8.20
C ARG A 359 -4.69 2.74 -7.62
N PHE A 360 -4.20 2.36 -6.45
CA PHE A 360 -4.68 1.17 -5.75
C PHE A 360 -6.17 1.31 -5.40
N CYS A 361 -6.57 2.43 -4.80
CA CYS A 361 -7.96 2.67 -4.45
C CYS A 361 -8.88 2.63 -5.68
N ASP A 362 -8.47 3.27 -6.78
CA ASP A 362 -9.25 3.26 -8.03
C ASP A 362 -9.37 1.86 -8.64
N ALA A 363 -8.27 1.09 -8.66
CA ALA A 363 -8.27 -0.27 -9.18
C ALA A 363 -9.20 -1.22 -8.42
N PHE A 364 -9.44 -0.95 -7.13
CA PHE A 364 -10.21 -1.82 -6.24
C PHE A 364 -11.49 -1.16 -5.67
N ASN A 365 -12.08 -0.24 -6.42
CA ASN A 365 -13.40 0.36 -6.12
C ASN A 365 -13.49 1.07 -4.75
N ILE A 366 -12.38 1.56 -4.22
CA ILE A 366 -12.33 2.23 -2.92
C ILE A 366 -12.48 3.74 -3.14
N PRO A 367 -13.53 4.38 -2.62
CA PRO A 367 -13.72 5.83 -2.70
C PRO A 367 -12.54 6.60 -2.08
N LEU A 368 -12.24 7.78 -2.61
CA LEU A 368 -11.15 8.63 -2.18
C LEU A 368 -11.66 9.88 -1.45
N ILE A 369 -11.15 10.12 -0.26
CA ILE A 369 -11.38 11.34 0.51
C ILE A 369 -10.07 12.09 0.62
N THR A 370 -10.05 13.33 0.16
CA THR A 370 -8.86 14.20 0.19
C THR A 370 -9.04 15.31 1.20
N PHE A 371 -8.08 15.48 2.12
CA PHE A 371 -7.98 16.65 2.98
C PHE A 371 -6.82 17.51 2.48
N GLU A 372 -7.11 18.76 2.10
CA GLU A 372 -6.14 19.61 1.42
C GLU A 372 -5.71 20.78 2.31
N ASP A 373 -4.40 20.85 2.59
CA ASP A 373 -3.69 22.01 3.10
C ASP A 373 -2.30 22.03 2.47
N VAL A 374 -2.21 22.58 1.24
CA VAL A 374 -1.01 22.53 0.42
C VAL A 374 -0.58 23.91 -0.06
N PRO A 375 0.61 24.40 0.31
CA PRO A 375 1.13 25.69 -0.17
C PRO A 375 1.74 25.63 -1.58
N GLY A 376 1.95 24.41 -2.11
CA GLY A 376 2.57 24.20 -3.42
C GLY A 376 3.42 22.95 -3.49
N PHE A 377 4.14 22.81 -4.60
CA PHE A 377 5.24 21.87 -4.72
C PHE A 377 6.49 22.39 -4.01
N LEU A 378 7.29 21.50 -3.44
CA LEU A 378 8.53 21.88 -2.75
C LEU A 378 9.54 22.45 -3.73
N PRO A 379 9.98 23.73 -3.59
CA PRO A 379 10.98 24.32 -4.47
C PRO A 379 12.39 23.83 -4.12
N GLY A 380 13.30 23.93 -5.09
CA GLY A 380 14.73 23.68 -4.86
C GLY A 380 15.36 22.86 -5.96
N THR A 381 16.66 23.03 -6.17
CA THR A 381 17.43 22.39 -7.24
C THR A 381 17.41 20.86 -7.13
N GLN A 382 17.42 20.31 -5.92
CA GLN A 382 17.32 18.86 -5.72
C GLN A 382 15.99 18.30 -6.19
N GLN A 383 14.90 19.02 -5.96
CA GLN A 383 13.56 18.62 -6.46
C GLN A 383 13.49 18.74 -7.98
N GLU A 384 13.97 19.86 -8.56
CA GLU A 384 13.96 20.06 -10.02
C GLU A 384 14.84 19.01 -10.72
N TYR A 385 16.08 18.80 -10.26
CA TYR A 385 16.99 17.81 -10.85
C TYR A 385 16.54 16.39 -10.60
N GLY A 386 15.89 16.11 -9.47
CA GLY A 386 15.27 14.83 -9.16
C GLY A 386 14.00 14.55 -9.97
N GLY A 387 13.47 15.53 -10.71
CA GLY A 387 12.33 15.38 -11.61
C GLY A 387 10.99 15.59 -10.94
N ILE A 388 10.85 16.59 -10.05
CA ILE A 388 9.58 16.92 -9.39
C ILE A 388 8.43 17.10 -10.39
N ILE A 389 8.68 17.68 -11.58
CA ILE A 389 7.69 17.85 -12.63
C ILE A 389 7.12 16.49 -13.07
N LYS A 390 7.99 15.52 -13.34
CA LYS A 390 7.61 14.16 -13.73
C LYS A 390 6.88 13.45 -12.59
N HIS A 391 7.40 13.52 -11.37
CA HIS A 391 6.82 12.84 -10.23
C HIS A 391 5.52 13.49 -9.74
N GLY A 392 5.42 14.81 -9.75
CA GLY A 392 4.17 15.54 -9.48
C GLY A 392 3.08 15.21 -10.49
N ALA A 393 3.45 15.05 -11.77
CA ALA A 393 2.53 14.64 -12.82
C ALA A 393 1.96 13.21 -12.59
N LYS A 394 2.62 12.33 -11.85
CA LYS A 394 2.06 11.01 -11.48
C LYS A 394 0.84 11.15 -10.58
N LEU A 395 0.90 12.02 -9.58
CA LEU A 395 -0.22 12.26 -8.67
C LEU A 395 -1.40 12.89 -9.38
N LEU A 396 -1.13 13.91 -10.22
CA LEU A 396 -2.14 14.52 -11.10
C LEU A 396 -2.81 13.47 -11.99
N PHE A 397 -2.01 12.65 -12.67
CA PHE A 397 -2.50 11.59 -13.55
C PHE A 397 -3.37 10.59 -12.78
N ALA A 398 -2.93 10.14 -11.60
CA ALA A 398 -3.66 9.17 -10.79
C ALA A 398 -5.05 9.70 -10.38
N PHE A 399 -5.15 10.92 -9.88
CA PHE A 399 -6.44 11.52 -9.53
C PHE A 399 -7.33 11.81 -10.73
N ALA A 400 -6.76 12.27 -11.85
CA ALA A 400 -7.52 12.55 -13.07
C ALA A 400 -8.02 11.28 -13.77
N GLU A 401 -7.28 10.17 -13.68
CA GLU A 401 -7.68 8.87 -14.23
C GLU A 401 -8.70 8.15 -13.34
N ALA A 402 -8.67 8.37 -12.02
CA ALA A 402 -9.52 7.67 -11.07
C ALA A 402 -11.02 7.90 -11.33
N THR A 403 -11.77 6.79 -11.36
CA THR A 403 -13.21 6.74 -11.66
C THR A 403 -14.07 6.51 -10.42
N VAL A 404 -13.48 6.12 -9.29
CA VAL A 404 -14.17 5.97 -8.01
C VAL A 404 -14.75 7.29 -7.50
N PRO A 405 -15.72 7.28 -6.56
CA PRO A 405 -16.14 8.49 -5.87
C PRO A 405 -14.96 9.24 -5.27
N LYS A 406 -14.89 10.54 -5.53
CA LYS A 406 -13.84 11.43 -5.00
C LYS A 406 -14.47 12.62 -4.28
N ILE A 407 -14.07 12.85 -3.04
CA ILE A 407 -14.56 13.95 -2.20
C ILE A 407 -13.34 14.70 -1.67
N THR A 408 -13.31 16.03 -1.82
CA THR A 408 -12.24 16.87 -1.31
C THR A 408 -12.76 17.86 -0.29
N VAL A 409 -12.02 18.02 0.80
CA VAL A 409 -12.27 19.02 1.84
C VAL A 409 -11.00 19.87 1.98
N ILE A 410 -11.08 21.14 1.59
CA ILE A 410 -9.98 22.09 1.72
C ILE A 410 -10.05 22.69 3.13
N THR A 411 -9.06 22.37 3.97
CA THR A 411 -9.04 22.79 5.37
C THR A 411 -8.39 24.18 5.55
N ARG A 412 -7.34 24.48 4.75
CA ARG A 412 -6.65 25.77 4.81
C ARG A 412 -6.06 26.17 3.45
N LYS A 413 -4.79 25.90 3.16
CA LYS A 413 -4.11 26.34 1.95
C LYS A 413 -4.41 25.42 0.75
N ALA A 414 -4.66 26.03 -0.40
CA ALA A 414 -4.82 25.34 -1.67
C ALA A 414 -4.24 26.24 -2.77
N TYR A 415 -2.90 26.19 -2.97
CA TYR A 415 -2.20 27.14 -3.82
C TYR A 415 -1.63 26.52 -5.09
N GLY A 416 -1.78 27.25 -6.19
CA GLY A 416 -1.13 27.00 -7.46
C GLY A 416 -1.50 25.66 -8.09
N GLY A 417 -0.51 25.03 -8.73
CA GLY A 417 -0.71 23.72 -9.36
C GLY A 417 -1.02 22.60 -8.37
N ALA A 418 -0.59 22.72 -7.11
CA ALA A 418 -0.86 21.71 -6.09
C ALA A 418 -2.35 21.64 -5.73
N TYR A 419 -3.07 22.78 -5.69
CA TYR A 419 -4.54 22.80 -5.62
C TYR A 419 -5.18 21.92 -6.71
N CYS A 420 -4.71 22.07 -7.96
CA CYS A 420 -5.26 21.26 -9.05
C CYS A 420 -4.99 19.77 -8.84
N VAL A 421 -3.78 19.42 -8.37
CA VAL A 421 -3.31 18.03 -8.22
C VAL A 421 -4.03 17.29 -7.09
N MET A 422 -4.34 17.99 -5.98
CA MET A 422 -4.97 17.39 -4.79
C MET A 422 -6.48 17.18 -4.95
N ALA A 423 -6.86 16.53 -6.04
CA ALA A 423 -8.25 16.17 -6.35
C ALA A 423 -9.21 17.38 -6.43
N SER A 424 -8.83 18.42 -7.17
CA SER A 424 -9.72 19.55 -7.41
C SER A 424 -10.95 19.14 -8.24
N LYS A 425 -12.01 19.93 -8.19
CA LYS A 425 -13.22 19.75 -9.00
C LYS A 425 -12.91 19.69 -10.51
N HIS A 426 -11.88 20.41 -10.96
CA HIS A 426 -11.47 20.49 -12.36
C HIS A 426 -10.91 19.19 -12.93
N ILE A 427 -10.45 18.24 -12.08
CA ILE A 427 -9.98 16.93 -12.48
C ILE A 427 -10.95 15.82 -12.09
N ARG A 428 -12.27 16.08 -12.23
CA ARG A 428 -13.36 15.10 -12.06
C ARG A 428 -13.63 14.70 -10.60
N THR A 429 -13.34 15.54 -9.62
CA THR A 429 -13.77 15.28 -8.25
C THR A 429 -15.27 15.58 -8.11
N ASP A 430 -16.00 14.66 -7.47
CA ASP A 430 -17.46 14.69 -7.44
C ASP A 430 -18.02 15.74 -6.48
N SER A 431 -17.45 15.80 -5.25
CA SER A 431 -17.84 16.77 -4.23
C SER A 431 -16.63 17.50 -3.68
N ASN A 432 -16.71 18.82 -3.63
CA ASN A 432 -15.62 19.67 -3.16
C ASN A 432 -16.15 20.66 -2.12
N PHE A 433 -15.66 20.54 -0.90
CA PHE A 433 -16.00 21.41 0.21
C PHE A 433 -14.79 22.19 0.68
N ALA A 434 -15.01 23.30 1.33
CA ALA A 434 -13.96 24.05 2.01
C ALA A 434 -14.42 24.48 3.40
N TRP A 435 -13.49 24.57 4.33
CA TRP A 435 -13.71 25.24 5.60
C TRP A 435 -13.62 26.75 5.43
N PRO A 436 -14.20 27.56 6.33
CA PRO A 436 -14.08 29.03 6.27
C PRO A 436 -12.64 29.53 6.34
N THR A 437 -11.73 28.72 6.87
CA THR A 437 -10.27 29.00 6.96
C THR A 437 -9.53 28.75 5.65
N ALA A 438 -10.20 28.24 4.61
CA ALA A 438 -9.55 27.91 3.34
C ALA A 438 -9.09 29.15 2.57
N GLU A 439 -7.90 29.05 1.99
CA GLU A 439 -7.32 30.04 1.10
C GLU A 439 -7.01 29.37 -0.26
N ILE A 440 -7.77 29.72 -1.29
CA ILE A 440 -7.64 29.12 -2.63
C ILE A 440 -7.13 30.21 -3.60
N ALA A 441 -5.90 30.08 -4.08
CA ALA A 441 -5.26 31.11 -4.90
C ALA A 441 -4.16 30.53 -5.81
N VAL A 442 -3.74 31.32 -6.79
CA VAL A 442 -2.61 30.98 -7.68
C VAL A 442 -1.30 30.85 -6.89
N MET A 443 -1.14 31.66 -5.84
CA MET A 443 0.00 31.60 -4.91
C MET A 443 -0.40 32.26 -3.58
N GLY A 444 0.39 32.03 -2.55
CA GLY A 444 0.16 32.64 -1.25
C GLY A 444 0.10 34.18 -1.32
N PRO A 445 -0.75 34.82 -0.50
CA PRO A 445 -0.97 36.27 -0.52
C PRO A 445 0.30 37.10 -0.44
N GLU A 446 1.28 36.67 0.36
CA GLU A 446 2.57 37.35 0.54
C GLU A 446 3.34 37.44 -0.78
N GLY A 447 3.49 36.33 -1.50
CA GLY A 447 4.17 36.31 -2.79
C GLY A 447 3.39 37.02 -3.89
N ALA A 448 2.07 36.91 -3.88
CA ALA A 448 1.21 37.57 -4.83
C ALA A 448 1.33 39.09 -4.73
N VAL A 449 1.32 39.63 -3.52
CA VAL A 449 1.45 41.08 -3.26
C VAL A 449 2.82 41.61 -3.70
N ASP A 450 3.90 40.89 -3.45
CA ASP A 450 5.26 41.25 -3.85
C ASP A 450 5.39 41.38 -5.40
N ILE A 451 4.57 40.61 -6.14
CA ILE A 451 4.53 40.67 -7.60
C ILE A 451 3.58 41.75 -8.09
N VAL A 452 2.33 41.71 -7.66
CA VAL A 452 1.24 42.58 -8.17
C VAL A 452 1.46 44.05 -7.80
N TYR A 453 1.88 44.31 -6.57
CA TYR A 453 2.10 45.67 -6.03
C TYR A 453 3.56 46.07 -6.01
N LYS A 454 4.46 45.39 -6.76
CA LYS A 454 5.90 45.64 -6.78
C LYS A 454 6.24 47.15 -6.98
N ARG A 455 5.56 47.81 -7.89
CA ARG A 455 5.77 49.24 -8.16
C ARG A 455 5.36 50.13 -6.98
N GLU A 456 4.20 49.87 -6.40
CA GLU A 456 3.65 50.65 -5.30
C GLU A 456 4.53 50.50 -4.05
N LEU A 457 4.93 49.26 -3.74
CA LEU A 457 5.84 48.96 -2.63
C LEU A 457 7.24 49.55 -2.81
N SER A 458 7.75 49.59 -4.05
CA SER A 458 9.06 50.16 -4.33
C SER A 458 9.08 51.70 -4.19
N ASN A 459 7.96 52.34 -4.46
CA ASN A 459 7.80 53.80 -4.36
C ASN A 459 7.43 54.28 -2.96
N ALA A 460 7.02 53.38 -2.07
CA ALA A 460 6.67 53.74 -0.70
C ALA A 460 7.91 54.12 0.12
N PRO A 461 7.79 55.08 1.06
CA PRO A 461 8.86 55.41 1.98
C PRO A 461 9.32 54.17 2.77
N PRO A 462 10.63 53.98 3.03
CA PRO A 462 11.16 52.80 3.69
C PRO A 462 10.49 52.46 5.04
N ASN A 463 10.12 53.50 5.80
CA ASN A 463 9.44 53.36 7.10
C ASN A 463 7.95 52.96 6.99
N GLU A 464 7.33 53.09 5.84
CA GLU A 464 5.91 52.79 5.60
C GLU A 464 5.72 51.55 4.75
N ARG A 465 6.77 51.08 4.08
CA ARG A 465 6.71 49.99 3.11
C ARG A 465 6.15 48.70 3.70
N GLU A 466 6.62 48.28 4.87
CA GLU A 466 6.14 47.06 5.51
C GLU A 466 4.68 47.15 5.94
N LYS A 467 4.26 48.31 6.47
CA LYS A 467 2.85 48.57 6.81
C LYS A 467 1.96 48.46 5.57
N LEU A 468 2.35 49.13 4.48
CA LEU A 468 1.63 49.09 3.20
C LEU A 468 1.58 47.65 2.65
N ARG A 469 2.68 46.91 2.78
CA ARG A 469 2.74 45.49 2.37
C ARG A 469 1.72 44.66 3.13
N GLN A 470 1.62 44.80 4.44
CA GLN A 470 0.65 44.05 5.27
C GLN A 470 -0.80 44.47 4.93
N GLU A 471 -1.06 45.73 4.69
CA GLU A 471 -2.39 46.21 4.22
C GLU A 471 -2.76 45.54 2.90
N LYS A 472 -1.83 45.46 1.93
CA LYS A 472 -2.06 44.83 0.63
C LYS A 472 -2.23 43.32 0.74
N ILE A 473 -1.53 42.65 1.65
CA ILE A 473 -1.71 41.23 1.93
C ILE A 473 -3.13 40.97 2.48
N ALA A 474 -3.59 41.77 3.42
CA ALA A 474 -4.93 41.65 3.97
C ALA A 474 -6.01 41.94 2.90
N GLU A 475 -5.82 42.96 2.06
CA GLU A 475 -6.69 43.25 0.92
C GLU A 475 -6.73 42.08 -0.06
N PHE A 476 -5.58 41.53 -0.45
CA PHE A 476 -5.49 40.43 -1.39
C PHE A 476 -6.17 39.16 -0.82
N ARG A 477 -5.93 38.85 0.46
CA ARG A 477 -6.57 37.72 1.13
C ARG A 477 -8.09 37.82 1.13
N SER A 478 -8.60 39.00 1.49
CA SER A 478 -10.05 39.28 1.50
C SER A 478 -10.69 39.17 0.12
N ARG A 479 -10.03 39.62 -0.94
CA ARG A 479 -10.62 39.70 -2.29
C ARG A 479 -10.41 38.44 -3.13
N PHE A 480 -9.34 37.70 -2.94
CA PHE A 480 -8.93 36.64 -3.86
C PHE A 480 -8.64 35.31 -3.18
N ALA A 481 -8.09 35.28 -1.97
CA ALA A 481 -7.64 34.06 -1.31
C ALA A 481 -8.62 33.65 -0.20
N ASN A 482 -9.89 33.46 -0.55
CA ASN A 482 -10.92 32.97 0.36
C ASN A 482 -11.85 31.96 -0.34
N PRO A 483 -12.53 31.07 0.39
CA PRO A 483 -13.31 29.99 -0.21
C PRO A 483 -14.58 30.49 -0.93
N PHE A 484 -15.13 31.64 -0.52
CA PHE A 484 -16.38 32.16 -1.11
C PHE A 484 -16.20 32.58 -2.57
N VAL A 485 -15.04 33.15 -2.94
CA VAL A 485 -14.72 33.47 -4.34
C VAL A 485 -14.73 32.20 -5.22
N ALA A 486 -14.24 31.11 -4.74
CA ALA A 486 -14.27 29.83 -5.46
C ALA A 486 -15.71 29.25 -5.52
N CYS A 487 -16.47 29.40 -4.45
CA CYS A 487 -17.89 29.02 -4.39
C CYS A 487 -18.75 29.79 -5.40
N GLU A 488 -18.59 31.11 -5.48
CA GLU A 488 -19.30 31.96 -6.44
C GLU A 488 -19.05 31.55 -7.91
N ARG A 489 -17.93 30.94 -8.18
CA ARG A 489 -17.58 30.39 -9.51
C ARG A 489 -18.05 28.95 -9.73
N GLY A 490 -18.64 28.31 -8.73
CA GLY A 490 -19.02 26.90 -8.78
C GLY A 490 -17.83 25.93 -8.73
N TYR A 491 -16.68 26.36 -8.22
CA TYR A 491 -15.49 25.52 -8.05
C TYR A 491 -15.51 24.72 -6.74
N LEU A 492 -16.39 25.12 -5.83
CA LEU A 492 -16.74 24.38 -4.60
C LEU A 492 -18.25 24.13 -4.58
N ASP A 493 -18.65 23.03 -3.98
CA ASP A 493 -20.05 22.68 -3.75
C ASP A 493 -20.60 23.31 -2.46
N GLY A 494 -19.71 23.73 -1.56
CA GLY A 494 -20.07 24.46 -0.36
C GLY A 494 -18.89 24.86 0.52
N VAL A 495 -19.09 25.92 1.30
CA VAL A 495 -18.27 26.22 2.47
C VAL A 495 -19.02 25.64 3.67
N ILE A 496 -18.37 24.76 4.43
CA ILE A 496 -18.98 23.96 5.50
C ILE A 496 -18.38 24.28 6.86
N GLU A 497 -19.13 24.13 7.91
CA GLU A 497 -18.61 24.19 9.27
C GLU A 497 -17.70 22.98 9.51
N PRO A 498 -16.45 23.18 10.03
CA PRO A 498 -15.52 22.06 10.26
C PRO A 498 -16.12 20.92 11.06
N ALA A 499 -16.91 21.21 12.09
CA ALA A 499 -17.60 20.22 12.92
C ALA A 499 -18.56 19.30 12.14
N GLU A 500 -19.05 19.71 10.96
CA GLU A 500 -20.02 18.97 10.13
C GLU A 500 -19.34 18.15 9.01
N THR A 501 -18.03 18.17 8.92
CA THR A 501 -17.25 17.54 7.83
C THR A 501 -17.62 16.06 7.67
N ARG A 502 -17.74 15.29 8.77
CA ARG A 502 -18.14 13.88 8.73
C ARG A 502 -19.47 13.68 8.01
N GLN A 503 -20.49 14.45 8.38
CA GLN A 503 -21.85 14.34 7.81
C GLN A 503 -21.84 14.64 6.31
N HIS A 504 -21.10 15.67 5.86
CA HIS A 504 -20.99 16.00 4.44
C HIS A 504 -20.30 14.91 3.64
N ILE A 505 -19.22 14.31 4.17
CA ILE A 505 -18.53 13.19 3.53
C ILE A 505 -19.47 11.98 3.40
N ILE A 506 -20.14 11.56 4.47
CA ILE A 506 -21.06 10.41 4.45
C ILE A 506 -22.23 10.64 3.49
N THR A 507 -22.81 11.84 3.51
CA THR A 507 -23.93 12.18 2.60
C THR A 507 -23.48 12.12 1.14
N SER A 508 -22.29 12.65 0.83
CA SER A 508 -21.72 12.57 -0.52
C SER A 508 -21.42 11.13 -0.93
N LEU A 509 -20.84 10.32 -0.04
CA LEU A 509 -20.57 8.88 -0.32
C LEU A 509 -21.86 8.10 -0.60
N ARG A 510 -22.95 8.39 0.14
CA ARG A 510 -24.27 7.78 -0.10
C ARG A 510 -24.85 8.21 -1.45
N ALA A 511 -24.76 9.50 -1.80
CA ALA A 511 -25.23 10.01 -3.08
C ALA A 511 -24.46 9.41 -4.28
N LEU A 512 -23.18 9.09 -4.08
CA LEU A 512 -22.27 8.55 -5.09
C LEU A 512 -22.20 7.01 -5.08
N GLU A 513 -23.00 6.32 -4.28
CA GLU A 513 -22.93 4.85 -4.12
C GLU A 513 -23.05 4.10 -5.46
N ASN A 514 -23.86 4.61 -6.36
CA ASN A 514 -24.09 4.01 -7.68
C ASN A 514 -23.32 4.73 -8.80
N LYS A 515 -22.30 5.54 -8.45
CA LYS A 515 -21.48 6.20 -9.47
C LYS A 515 -20.89 5.16 -10.42
N ARG A 516 -21.05 5.42 -11.73
CA ARG A 516 -20.41 4.67 -12.82
C ARG A 516 -19.74 5.68 -13.74
N ASP A 517 -18.44 5.70 -13.74
CA ASP A 517 -17.61 6.53 -14.59
C ASP A 517 -16.66 5.63 -15.39
N SER A 518 -16.21 6.09 -16.53
CA SER A 518 -15.32 5.32 -17.38
C SER A 518 -14.34 6.23 -18.13
N ASN A 519 -13.16 5.72 -18.32
CA ASN A 519 -12.15 6.33 -19.16
C ASN A 519 -12.33 5.88 -20.64
N PRO A 520 -11.83 6.65 -21.62
CA PRO A 520 -11.76 6.20 -23.00
C PRO A 520 -11.05 4.85 -23.10
N LYS A 521 -11.53 3.97 -23.97
CA LYS A 521 -10.92 2.65 -24.19
C LYS A 521 -9.46 2.81 -24.62
N LYS A 522 -8.55 2.13 -23.95
CA LYS A 522 -7.11 2.12 -24.20
C LYS A 522 -6.51 0.79 -23.75
N LYS A 523 -5.34 0.40 -24.26
CA LYS A 523 -4.64 -0.80 -23.77
C LYS A 523 -4.25 -0.63 -22.30
N HIS A 524 -3.68 0.51 -21.94
CA HIS A 524 -3.34 0.97 -20.59
C HIS A 524 -3.10 2.48 -20.61
N GLY A 525 -3.03 3.11 -19.45
CA GLY A 525 -2.57 4.49 -19.33
C GLY A 525 -1.05 4.59 -19.58
N ASN A 526 -0.60 5.71 -20.18
CA ASN A 526 0.83 6.03 -20.30
C ASN A 526 1.18 7.06 -19.22
N ILE A 527 1.18 6.58 -17.97
CA ILE A 527 1.55 7.41 -16.83
C ILE A 527 3.04 7.77 -16.91
N PRO A 528 3.47 8.99 -16.54
CA PRO A 528 4.88 9.37 -16.50
C PRO A 528 5.61 8.58 -15.39
N LEU A 529 6.33 7.51 -15.77
CA LEU A 529 7.00 6.58 -14.86
C LEU A 529 8.35 7.14 -14.35
#